data_931ffb864ce9a81fa3c893c1d9c4f521
#
_entry.id   931ffb864ce9a81fa3c893c1d9c4f521
#
_cell.length_a   1.000
_cell.length_b   1.000
_cell.length_c   1.000
_cell.angle_alpha   90.00
_cell.angle_beta   90.00
_cell.angle_gamma   90.00
#
_symmetry.space_group_name_H-M   'P 1'
#
loop_
_entity.id
_entity.type
_entity.pdbx_description
1 polymer ?
#
loop_
_entity_poly.entity_id
_entity_poly.type
_entity_poly.pdbx_seq_one_letter_code
_entity_poly.pdbx_strand_id
1 'polypeptide(L)'
;MIFRPDYIEAIKPFINQPLVKILAGIRRCGKSTIFEMLKEELLSRNVPESCIIMKRYTEMDIPENITAKQMYDELIAEIAGKEKCYILLDEIQEIKGWEKAVNSLLEGTNADVYVTGSNSKLMSSEISTYLTGRYVLIPVFTLSFREYLDFKANSTLSRRELLEEYICSGGFPIIAIGDYETQPAYQIVNGIYHTVVSRDIVKRHRINKQDLFDRVVKYVIENIGKTFSANSISNFLKNEHRKISVESIYNYLRWLEQAFIIYPCARYDLQGKSILKTQEKYYLSDVSLKYALLGYNRKMLDGAMENIVFLELKRR
;
A
#
# COMPACT_ATOMS: atom_id res chain seq x y z
N MET A 1 1.59 21.02 -4.12
CA MET A 1 1.04 19.66 -3.88
C MET A 1 -0.03 19.40 -4.92
N ILE A 2 -0.04 18.21 -5.55
CA ILE A 2 -1.09 17.85 -6.51
C ILE A 2 -2.17 17.08 -5.75
N PHE A 3 -3.42 17.52 -5.88
CA PHE A 3 -4.54 17.01 -5.09
C PHE A 3 -5.05 15.67 -5.64
N ARG A 4 -5.44 14.76 -4.72
CA ARG A 4 -6.14 13.49 -5.01
C ARG A 4 -7.51 13.50 -4.33
N PRO A 5 -8.49 14.23 -4.88
CA PRO A 5 -9.74 14.54 -4.19
C PRO A 5 -10.55 13.32 -3.81
N ASP A 6 -10.50 12.25 -4.60
CA ASP A 6 -11.29 11.04 -4.37
C ASP A 6 -11.03 10.42 -2.98
N TYR A 7 -9.78 10.54 -2.46
CA TYR A 7 -9.47 10.06 -1.10
C TYR A 7 -10.05 10.94 -0.01
N ILE A 8 -10.06 12.25 -0.22
CA ILE A 8 -10.69 13.16 0.74
C ILE A 8 -12.20 12.94 0.76
N GLU A 9 -12.84 12.77 -0.40
CA GLU A 9 -14.26 12.44 -0.49
C GLU A 9 -14.57 11.09 0.18
N ALA A 10 -13.70 10.08 0.04
CA ALA A 10 -13.85 8.81 0.74
C ALA A 10 -13.69 8.91 2.26
N ILE A 11 -12.90 9.86 2.77
CA ILE A 11 -12.69 10.09 4.20
C ILE A 11 -13.83 10.90 4.81
N LYS A 12 -14.40 11.89 4.09
CA LYS A 12 -15.39 12.85 4.59
C LYS A 12 -16.55 12.25 5.37
N PRO A 13 -17.20 11.13 4.96
CA PRO A 13 -18.31 10.52 5.68
C PRO A 13 -17.93 10.03 7.09
N PHE A 14 -16.65 9.80 7.32
CA PHE A 14 -16.14 9.22 8.56
C PHE A 14 -15.50 10.26 9.49
N ILE A 15 -15.40 11.52 9.07
CA ILE A 15 -14.92 12.62 9.94
C ILE A 15 -15.88 12.76 11.10
N ASN A 16 -15.35 12.88 12.33
CA ASN A 16 -16.09 12.95 13.57
C ASN A 16 -16.87 11.67 13.94
N GLN A 17 -16.66 10.57 13.24
CA GLN A 17 -17.25 9.30 13.66
C GLN A 17 -16.31 8.56 14.64
N PRO A 18 -16.84 7.81 15.62
CA PRO A 18 -16.05 7.07 16.61
C PRO A 18 -15.41 5.82 16.01
N LEU A 19 -14.65 6.00 14.94
CA LEU A 19 -13.99 4.98 14.14
C LEU A 19 -12.55 5.41 13.88
N VAL A 20 -11.63 4.46 13.84
CA VAL A 20 -10.27 4.68 13.34
C VAL A 20 -10.28 4.62 11.81
N LYS A 21 -9.78 5.67 11.15
CA LYS A 21 -9.64 5.73 9.68
C LYS A 21 -8.25 5.23 9.30
N ILE A 22 -8.19 4.08 8.63
CA ILE A 22 -6.94 3.41 8.29
C ILE A 22 -6.67 3.57 6.79
N LEU A 23 -5.63 4.32 6.43
CA LEU A 23 -5.15 4.45 5.06
C LEU A 23 -4.02 3.45 4.83
N ALA A 24 -4.26 2.43 4.05
CA ALA A 24 -3.30 1.35 3.80
C ALA A 24 -2.97 1.20 2.31
N GLY A 25 -1.70 0.98 1.98
CA GLY A 25 -1.25 0.82 0.60
C GLY A 25 0.27 0.74 0.50
N ILE A 26 0.78 0.39 -0.67
CA ILE A 26 2.21 0.23 -0.93
C ILE A 26 3.01 1.48 -0.51
N ARG A 27 4.26 1.31 -0.11
CA ARG A 27 5.17 2.44 0.15
C ARG A 27 5.24 3.36 -1.06
N ARG A 28 5.31 4.69 -0.83
CA ARG A 28 5.40 5.72 -1.88
C ARG A 28 4.15 5.89 -2.75
N CYS A 29 3.00 5.30 -2.40
CA CYS A 29 1.74 5.56 -3.12
C CYS A 29 1.06 6.90 -2.76
N GLY A 30 1.60 7.67 -1.80
CA GLY A 30 1.12 9.02 -1.45
C GLY A 30 0.28 9.11 -0.18
N LYS A 31 0.31 8.14 0.74
CA LYS A 31 -0.45 8.16 2.01
C LYS A 31 -0.18 9.40 2.85
N SER A 32 1.09 9.72 3.09
CA SER A 32 1.48 10.91 3.86
C SER A 32 0.99 12.22 3.22
N THR A 33 0.98 12.28 1.88
CA THR A 33 0.43 13.43 1.15
C THR A 33 -1.08 13.55 1.34
N ILE A 34 -1.80 12.42 1.40
CA ILE A 34 -3.25 12.42 1.71
C ILE A 34 -3.49 12.96 3.13
N PHE A 35 -2.60 12.71 4.09
CA PHE A 35 -2.70 13.31 5.43
C PHE A 35 -2.52 14.83 5.40
N GLU A 36 -1.59 15.35 4.59
CA GLU A 36 -1.47 16.81 4.40
C GLU A 36 -2.75 17.40 3.79
N MET A 37 -3.32 16.72 2.79
CA MET A 37 -4.59 17.14 2.18
C MET A 37 -5.74 17.08 3.18
N LEU A 38 -5.77 16.07 4.05
CA LEU A 38 -6.76 15.99 5.13
C LEU A 38 -6.58 17.11 6.15
N LYS A 39 -5.33 17.47 6.48
CA LYS A 39 -5.05 18.63 7.34
C LYS A 39 -5.62 19.91 6.71
N GLU A 40 -5.41 20.15 5.42
CA GLU A 40 -5.99 21.31 4.71
C GLU A 40 -7.52 21.27 4.71
N GLU A 41 -8.13 20.11 4.49
CA GLU A 41 -9.60 19.95 4.58
C GLU A 41 -10.12 20.28 5.99
N LEU A 42 -9.46 19.82 7.06
CA LEU A 42 -9.86 20.13 8.43
C LEU A 42 -9.71 21.61 8.75
N LEU A 43 -8.63 22.26 8.31
CA LEU A 43 -8.45 23.70 8.45
C LEU A 43 -9.55 24.48 7.72
N SER A 44 -9.95 24.04 6.52
CA SER A 44 -11.05 24.65 5.76
C SER A 44 -12.41 24.55 6.46
N ARG A 45 -12.54 23.57 7.36
CA ARG A 45 -13.73 23.40 8.24
C ARG A 45 -13.64 24.18 9.54
N ASN A 46 -12.71 25.12 9.63
CA ASN A 46 -12.46 25.94 10.81
C ASN A 46 -11.98 25.15 12.04
N VAL A 47 -11.36 23.98 11.85
CA VAL A 47 -10.67 23.29 12.94
C VAL A 47 -9.40 24.06 13.28
N PRO A 48 -9.19 24.46 14.55
CA PRO A 48 -7.96 25.13 14.95
C PRO A 48 -6.72 24.24 14.67
N GLU A 49 -5.65 24.81 14.14
CA GLU A 49 -4.44 24.05 13.84
C GLU A 49 -3.86 23.36 15.10
N SER A 50 -3.98 24.00 16.26
CA SER A 50 -3.58 23.41 17.54
C SER A 50 -4.36 22.13 17.92
N CYS A 51 -5.50 21.89 17.30
CA CYS A 51 -6.31 20.67 17.48
C CYS A 51 -6.02 19.59 16.45
N ILE A 52 -5.08 19.83 15.51
CA ILE A 52 -4.65 18.84 14.51
C ILE A 52 -3.24 18.38 14.88
N ILE A 53 -3.13 17.14 15.35
CA ILE A 53 -1.87 16.54 15.78
C ILE A 53 -1.42 15.57 14.69
N MET A 54 -0.26 15.81 14.11
CA MET A 54 0.31 14.95 13.09
C MET A 54 1.68 14.44 13.52
N LYS A 55 1.85 13.12 13.58
CA LYS A 55 3.12 12.44 13.93
C LYS A 55 3.51 11.47 12.82
N ARG A 56 4.79 11.50 12.44
CA ARG A 56 5.38 10.59 11.44
C ARG A 56 6.43 9.72 12.10
N TYR A 57 6.12 8.46 12.32
CA TYR A 57 6.99 7.52 13.06
C TYR A 57 8.23 7.05 12.29
N THR A 58 8.52 7.64 11.15
CA THR A 58 9.75 7.45 10.38
C THR A 58 10.70 8.64 10.46
N GLU A 59 10.34 9.70 11.19
CA GLU A 59 11.18 10.89 11.37
C GLU A 59 12.23 10.69 12.46
N MET A 60 13.37 11.38 12.31
CA MET A 60 14.51 11.25 13.23
C MET A 60 14.24 11.78 14.65
N ASP A 61 13.25 12.67 14.78
CA ASP A 61 12.87 13.29 16.04
C ASP A 61 12.11 12.31 16.96
N ILE A 62 11.65 11.19 16.40
CA ILE A 62 10.96 10.16 17.16
C ILE A 62 11.96 9.07 17.55
N PRO A 63 12.05 8.72 18.84
CA PRO A 63 12.96 7.65 19.29
C PRO A 63 12.71 6.33 18.56
N GLU A 64 13.77 5.67 18.06
CA GLU A 64 13.67 4.40 17.32
C GLU A 64 12.92 3.29 18.09
N ASN A 65 12.87 3.36 19.41
CA ASN A 65 12.25 2.36 20.28
C ASN A 65 11.05 2.91 21.07
N ILE A 66 10.35 3.92 20.53
CA ILE A 66 9.13 4.43 21.17
C ILE A 66 8.12 3.31 21.36
N THR A 67 7.63 3.18 22.58
CA THR A 67 6.60 2.19 22.92
C THR A 67 5.20 2.73 22.69
N ALA A 68 4.22 1.84 22.48
CA ALA A 68 2.82 2.24 22.37
C ALA A 68 2.33 3.03 23.60
N LYS A 69 2.88 2.74 24.79
CA LYS A 69 2.54 3.49 26.02
C LYS A 69 3.08 4.91 25.96
N GLN A 70 4.34 5.11 25.57
CA GLN A 70 4.92 6.45 25.42
C GLN A 70 4.16 7.27 24.38
N MET A 71 3.88 6.69 23.19
CA MET A 71 3.03 7.31 22.18
C MET A 71 1.69 7.75 22.75
N TYR A 72 1.02 6.88 23.50
CA TYR A 72 -0.26 7.19 24.13
C TYR A 72 -0.15 8.36 25.12
N ASP A 73 0.83 8.32 26.02
CA ASP A 73 1.02 9.35 27.04
C ASP A 73 1.36 10.71 26.43
N GLU A 74 2.19 10.74 25.39
CA GLU A 74 2.48 11.97 24.62
C GLU A 74 1.20 12.54 23.97
N LEU A 75 0.41 11.70 23.30
CA LEU A 75 -0.83 12.15 22.66
C LEU A 75 -1.84 12.65 23.67
N ILE A 76 -2.00 11.99 24.82
CA ILE A 76 -2.89 12.45 25.90
C ILE A 76 -2.44 13.82 26.43
N ALA A 77 -1.13 14.04 26.61
CA ALA A 77 -0.61 15.32 27.05
C ALA A 77 -0.89 16.45 26.01
N GLU A 78 -0.76 16.15 24.71
CA GLU A 78 -0.99 17.11 23.64
C GLU A 78 -2.49 17.49 23.47
N ILE A 79 -3.41 16.56 23.74
CA ILE A 79 -4.86 16.83 23.63
C ILE A 79 -5.48 17.40 24.92
N ALA A 80 -4.69 17.42 26.02
CA ALA A 80 -5.20 17.86 27.32
C ALA A 80 -5.79 19.29 27.25
N GLY A 81 -6.99 19.46 27.80
CA GLY A 81 -7.70 20.75 27.82
C GLY A 81 -8.35 21.15 26.49
N LYS A 82 -8.31 20.30 25.47
CA LYS A 82 -8.98 20.54 24.18
C LYS A 82 -10.26 19.72 24.07
N GLU A 83 -11.32 20.32 23.57
CA GLU A 83 -12.63 19.67 23.46
C GLU A 83 -12.63 18.56 22.39
N LYS A 84 -12.01 18.80 21.24
CA LYS A 84 -11.91 17.87 20.11
C LYS A 84 -10.56 18.00 19.43
N CYS A 85 -9.90 16.86 19.17
CA CYS A 85 -8.66 16.82 18.44
C CYS A 85 -8.73 15.80 17.29
N TYR A 86 -7.95 16.06 16.24
CA TYR A 86 -7.75 15.19 15.09
C TYR A 86 -6.32 14.68 15.12
N ILE A 87 -6.16 13.38 15.25
CA ILE A 87 -4.85 12.73 15.43
C ILE A 87 -4.51 11.95 14.17
N LEU A 88 -3.45 12.35 13.46
CA LEU A 88 -2.97 11.78 12.22
C LEU A 88 -1.61 11.08 12.48
N LEU A 89 -1.60 9.75 12.49
CA LEU A 89 -0.42 8.93 12.83
C LEU A 89 0.09 8.24 11.57
N ASP A 90 1.19 8.73 11.01
CA ASP A 90 1.76 8.23 9.75
C ASP A 90 2.76 7.10 10.01
N GLU A 91 2.65 6.00 9.22
CA GLU A 91 3.45 4.76 9.31
C GLU A 91 3.39 4.13 10.72
N ILE A 92 2.18 4.04 11.31
CA ILE A 92 1.93 3.58 12.68
C ILE A 92 2.46 2.17 12.99
N GLN A 93 2.62 1.32 11.96
CA GLN A 93 3.14 -0.04 12.13
C GLN A 93 4.61 -0.10 12.60
N GLU A 94 5.32 1.01 12.64
CA GLU A 94 6.65 1.09 13.24
C GLU A 94 6.60 0.95 14.78
N ILE A 95 5.42 1.20 15.39
CA ILE A 95 5.22 1.07 16.85
C ILE A 95 4.56 -0.27 17.16
N LYS A 96 5.24 -1.11 17.90
CA LYS A 96 4.70 -2.41 18.33
C LYS A 96 3.57 -2.22 19.35
N GLY A 97 2.40 -2.81 19.07
CA GLY A 97 1.23 -2.75 19.98
C GLY A 97 0.46 -1.42 19.92
N TRP A 98 0.65 -0.64 18.85
CA TRP A 98 -0.05 0.62 18.60
C TRP A 98 -1.58 0.48 18.65
N GLU A 99 -2.11 -0.71 18.31
CA GLU A 99 -3.54 -0.98 18.26
C GLU A 99 -4.22 -0.76 19.62
N LYS A 100 -3.55 -1.16 20.70
CA LYS A 100 -4.04 -0.95 22.08
C LYS A 100 -4.07 0.54 22.43
N ALA A 101 -3.02 1.26 22.08
CA ALA A 101 -2.94 2.69 22.36
C ALA A 101 -4.02 3.48 21.59
N VAL A 102 -4.20 3.18 20.31
CA VAL A 102 -5.24 3.80 19.46
C VAL A 102 -6.64 3.45 19.98
N ASN A 103 -6.88 2.21 20.39
CA ASN A 103 -8.16 1.83 20.99
C ASN A 103 -8.42 2.60 22.28
N SER A 104 -7.41 2.75 23.14
CA SER A 104 -7.53 3.51 24.39
C SER A 104 -7.78 5.00 24.13
N LEU A 105 -7.18 5.60 23.08
CA LEU A 105 -7.49 6.96 22.65
C LEU A 105 -8.96 7.09 22.23
N LEU A 106 -9.47 6.13 21.44
CA LEU A 106 -10.83 6.13 20.96
C LEU A 106 -11.87 5.99 22.09
N GLU A 107 -11.54 5.19 23.11
CA GLU A 107 -12.44 4.95 24.26
C GLU A 107 -12.36 6.05 25.33
N GLY A 108 -11.17 6.58 25.56
CA GLY A 108 -10.90 7.51 26.67
C GLY A 108 -10.99 8.99 26.30
N THR A 109 -11.15 9.32 25.01
CA THR A 109 -11.11 10.71 24.54
C THR A 109 -12.14 10.97 23.45
N ASN A 110 -12.37 12.26 23.13
CA ASN A 110 -13.17 12.66 21.97
C ASN A 110 -12.30 12.88 20.72
N ALA A 111 -11.14 12.22 20.62
CA ALA A 111 -10.23 12.37 19.49
C ALA A 111 -10.75 11.65 18.25
N ASP A 112 -10.54 12.27 17.10
CA ASP A 112 -10.79 11.67 15.78
C ASP A 112 -9.48 11.14 15.22
N VAL A 113 -9.36 9.81 15.08
CA VAL A 113 -8.06 9.15 14.85
C VAL A 113 -7.94 8.62 13.42
N TYR A 114 -6.84 8.98 12.78
CA TYR A 114 -6.44 8.56 11.44
C TYR A 114 -5.05 7.93 11.51
N VAL A 115 -4.89 6.79 10.85
CA VAL A 115 -3.60 6.09 10.81
C VAL A 115 -3.24 5.72 9.38
N THR A 116 -1.94 5.75 9.05
CA THR A 116 -1.47 5.17 7.80
C THR A 116 -0.54 4.00 8.04
N GLY A 117 -0.41 3.16 7.03
CA GLY A 117 0.65 2.18 6.99
C GLY A 117 0.83 1.50 5.64
N SER A 118 2.03 0.97 5.48
CA SER A 118 2.47 0.34 4.23
C SER A 118 2.37 -1.20 4.27
N ASN A 119 1.68 -1.77 5.25
CA ASN A 119 1.52 -3.22 5.39
C ASN A 119 0.06 -3.60 5.59
N SER A 120 -0.40 -4.65 4.87
CA SER A 120 -1.78 -5.15 4.97
C SER A 120 -2.10 -5.83 6.32
N LYS A 121 -1.13 -5.97 7.23
CA LYS A 121 -1.43 -6.31 8.61
C LYS A 121 -2.34 -5.29 9.28
N LEU A 122 -2.33 -4.03 8.80
CA LEU A 122 -3.35 -3.04 9.13
C LEU A 122 -4.77 -3.42 8.67
N MET A 123 -4.88 -4.49 7.86
CA MET A 123 -6.14 -5.07 7.36
C MET A 123 -6.41 -6.46 7.97
N SER A 124 -5.57 -6.92 8.92
CA SER A 124 -5.65 -8.28 9.45
C SER A 124 -6.71 -8.43 10.52
N SER A 125 -7.09 -9.69 10.79
CA SER A 125 -7.96 -10.06 11.91
C SER A 125 -7.45 -9.61 13.28
N GLU A 126 -6.13 -9.37 13.44
CA GLU A 126 -5.55 -8.84 14.68
C GLU A 126 -6.10 -7.45 14.98
N ILE A 127 -6.18 -6.57 13.97
CA ILE A 127 -6.79 -5.24 14.13
C ILE A 127 -8.27 -5.35 14.45
N SER A 128 -8.98 -6.25 13.79
CA SER A 128 -10.40 -6.52 14.10
C SER A 128 -10.60 -6.92 15.55
N THR A 129 -9.66 -7.67 16.13
CA THR A 129 -9.71 -8.09 17.53
C THR A 129 -9.47 -6.93 18.49
N TYR A 130 -8.48 -6.09 18.24
CA TYR A 130 -8.16 -4.96 19.13
C TYR A 130 -9.09 -3.76 18.97
N LEU A 131 -9.43 -3.41 17.73
CA LEU A 131 -10.33 -2.28 17.45
C LEU A 131 -11.80 -2.70 17.47
N THR A 132 -12.12 -3.99 17.69
CA THR A 132 -13.48 -4.50 17.85
C THR A 132 -14.48 -4.03 16.78
N GLY A 133 -14.01 -3.97 15.52
CA GLY A 133 -14.81 -3.50 14.38
C GLY A 133 -14.97 -1.97 14.28
N ARG A 134 -14.34 -1.19 15.18
CA ARG A 134 -14.42 0.28 15.17
C ARG A 134 -13.35 0.91 14.28
N TYR A 135 -13.29 0.50 13.03
CA TYR A 135 -12.40 1.09 12.03
C TYR A 135 -13.02 1.07 10.64
N VAL A 136 -12.56 1.95 9.79
CA VAL A 136 -12.80 1.93 8.35
C VAL A 136 -11.48 1.89 7.61
N LEU A 137 -11.42 1.03 6.60
CA LEU A 137 -10.25 0.86 5.77
C LEU A 137 -10.42 1.63 4.47
N ILE A 138 -9.44 2.46 4.15
CA ILE A 138 -9.36 3.23 2.91
C ILE A 138 -8.10 2.78 2.17
N PRO A 139 -8.22 1.89 1.16
CA PRO A 139 -7.08 1.42 0.40
C PRO A 139 -6.51 2.54 -0.47
N VAL A 140 -5.20 2.80 -0.34
CA VAL A 140 -4.49 3.80 -1.14
C VAL A 140 -3.65 3.12 -2.20
N PHE A 141 -4.02 3.36 -3.46
CA PHE A 141 -3.31 2.85 -4.63
C PHE A 141 -2.29 3.87 -5.16
N THR A 142 -1.38 3.42 -6.01
CA THR A 142 -0.64 4.31 -6.91
C THR A 142 -1.62 5.07 -7.80
N LEU A 143 -1.20 6.07 -8.55
CA LEU A 143 -2.13 6.88 -9.37
C LEU A 143 -2.93 6.01 -10.34
N SER A 144 -4.21 6.29 -10.47
CA SER A 144 -5.00 5.86 -11.63
C SER A 144 -4.56 6.63 -12.87
N PHE A 145 -4.92 6.15 -14.07
CA PHE A 145 -4.61 6.93 -15.29
C PHE A 145 -5.27 8.31 -15.27
N ARG A 146 -6.47 8.45 -14.68
CA ARG A 146 -7.13 9.75 -14.50
C ARG A 146 -6.29 10.67 -13.64
N GLU A 147 -5.86 10.22 -12.45
CA GLU A 147 -4.99 10.99 -11.57
C GLU A 147 -3.65 11.30 -12.23
N TYR A 148 -3.11 10.35 -13.01
CA TYR A 148 -1.87 10.55 -13.76
C TYR A 148 -1.98 11.72 -14.75
N LEU A 149 -3.13 11.86 -15.45
CA LEU A 149 -3.38 13.00 -16.32
C LEU A 149 -3.41 14.32 -15.55
N ASP A 150 -3.98 14.34 -14.34
CA ASP A 150 -3.99 15.54 -13.49
C ASP A 150 -2.55 15.90 -13.03
N PHE A 151 -1.71 14.89 -12.76
CA PHE A 151 -0.30 15.07 -12.42
C PHE A 151 0.54 15.55 -13.62
N LYS A 152 0.14 15.23 -14.83
CA LYS A 152 0.76 15.65 -16.11
C LYS A 152 0.01 16.80 -16.81
N ALA A 153 -0.79 17.58 -16.08
CA ALA A 153 -1.64 18.63 -16.65
C ALA A 153 -0.86 19.68 -17.50
N ASN A 154 0.43 19.89 -17.18
CA ASN A 154 1.30 20.81 -17.92
C ASN A 154 2.08 20.12 -19.08
N SER A 155 1.85 18.82 -19.32
CA SER A 155 2.51 18.09 -20.41
C SER A 155 1.98 18.53 -21.77
N THR A 156 2.86 18.58 -22.77
CA THR A 156 2.49 18.82 -24.18
C THR A 156 2.08 17.55 -24.91
N LEU A 157 2.23 16.38 -24.27
CA LEU A 157 1.88 15.09 -24.85
C LEU A 157 0.36 14.93 -24.98
N SER A 158 -0.06 14.25 -26.02
CA SER A 158 -1.46 13.85 -26.19
C SER A 158 -1.86 12.82 -25.12
N ARG A 159 -3.17 12.70 -24.89
CA ARG A 159 -3.71 11.69 -23.94
C ARG A 159 -3.29 10.25 -24.29
N ARG A 160 -3.09 9.96 -25.58
CA ARG A 160 -2.62 8.65 -26.04
C ARG A 160 -1.16 8.42 -25.66
N GLU A 161 -0.29 9.40 -25.91
CA GLU A 161 1.13 9.33 -25.52
C GLU A 161 1.28 9.23 -24.00
N LEU A 162 0.48 9.97 -23.23
CA LEU A 162 0.43 9.85 -21.77
C LEU A 162 -0.05 8.46 -21.30
N LEU A 163 -0.96 7.82 -22.03
CA LEU A 163 -1.35 6.43 -21.72
C LEU A 163 -0.21 5.45 -22.00
N GLU A 164 0.49 5.61 -23.11
CA GLU A 164 1.66 4.79 -23.44
C GLU A 164 2.77 4.97 -22.40
N GLU A 165 3.01 6.22 -21.97
CA GLU A 165 3.93 6.52 -20.85
C GLU A 165 3.47 5.88 -19.55
N TYR A 166 2.20 6.00 -19.18
CA TYR A 166 1.63 5.40 -17.96
C TYR A 166 1.72 3.88 -17.95
N ILE A 167 1.50 3.20 -19.08
CA ILE A 167 1.64 1.74 -19.19
C ILE A 167 3.08 1.30 -18.90
N CYS A 168 4.07 2.10 -19.32
CA CYS A 168 5.48 1.80 -19.13
C CYS A 168 6.01 2.22 -17.76
N SER A 169 5.67 3.44 -17.33
CA SER A 169 6.24 4.10 -16.14
C SER A 169 5.44 3.88 -14.88
N GLY A 170 4.19 3.40 -15.00
CA GLY A 170 3.29 3.16 -13.89
C GLY A 170 2.71 4.42 -13.26
N GLY A 171 2.13 4.26 -12.08
CA GLY A 171 1.41 5.29 -11.35
C GLY A 171 2.05 5.70 -10.02
N PHE A 172 3.32 5.41 -9.76
CA PHE A 172 3.96 5.96 -8.56
C PHE A 172 4.01 7.50 -8.65
N PRO A 173 3.48 8.24 -7.63
CA PRO A 173 3.42 9.71 -7.68
C PRO A 173 4.77 10.38 -7.97
N ILE A 174 5.85 9.84 -7.39
CA ILE A 174 7.21 10.39 -7.61
C ILE A 174 7.62 10.33 -9.08
N ILE A 175 7.18 9.31 -9.82
CA ILE A 175 7.48 9.17 -11.25
C ILE A 175 6.61 10.16 -12.06
N ALA A 176 5.34 10.31 -11.70
CA ALA A 176 4.44 11.22 -12.41
C ALA A 176 4.81 12.70 -12.21
N ILE A 177 5.32 13.08 -11.04
CA ILE A 177 5.76 14.45 -10.73
C ILE A 177 7.08 14.78 -11.43
N GLY A 178 8.01 13.80 -11.48
CA GLY A 178 9.31 13.98 -12.08
C GLY A 178 9.25 13.82 -13.60
N ASP A 179 10.16 14.51 -14.28
CA ASP A 179 10.35 14.36 -15.72
C ASP A 179 11.56 13.44 -15.95
N TYR A 180 11.33 12.15 -15.69
CA TYR A 180 12.38 11.14 -15.77
C TYR A 180 12.34 10.40 -17.10
N GLU A 181 13.51 10.23 -17.70
CA GLU A 181 13.66 9.23 -18.76
C GLU A 181 13.35 7.81 -18.23
N THR A 182 13.10 6.87 -19.12
CA THR A 182 12.66 5.51 -18.80
C THR A 182 13.62 4.78 -17.82
N GLN A 183 14.93 4.85 -18.05
CA GLN A 183 15.90 4.13 -17.21
C GLN A 183 16.01 4.71 -15.78
N PRO A 184 16.15 6.03 -15.57
CA PRO A 184 16.06 6.64 -14.25
C PRO A 184 14.74 6.33 -13.52
N ALA A 185 13.60 6.36 -14.21
CA ALA A 185 12.32 5.98 -13.64
C ALA A 185 12.34 4.55 -13.09
N TYR A 186 12.86 3.59 -13.86
CA TYR A 186 12.96 2.20 -13.40
C TYR A 186 13.95 2.02 -12.23
N GLN A 187 15.03 2.80 -12.18
CA GLN A 187 15.93 2.79 -11.03
C GLN A 187 15.22 3.24 -9.75
N ILE A 188 14.39 4.28 -9.83
CA ILE A 188 13.58 4.76 -8.69
C ILE A 188 12.59 3.67 -8.24
N VAL A 189 11.85 3.08 -9.18
CA VAL A 189 10.88 2.01 -8.88
C VAL A 189 11.57 0.78 -8.29
N ASN A 190 12.73 0.40 -8.81
CA ASN A 190 13.55 -0.68 -8.27
C ASN A 190 14.00 -0.38 -6.83
N GLY A 191 14.42 0.86 -6.55
CA GLY A 191 14.73 1.32 -5.19
C GLY A 191 13.52 1.23 -4.24
N ILE A 192 12.32 1.58 -4.71
CA ILE A 192 11.08 1.42 -3.94
C ILE A 192 10.85 -0.06 -3.63
N TYR A 193 10.91 -0.93 -4.64
CA TYR A 193 10.75 -2.37 -4.48
C TYR A 193 11.74 -2.96 -3.46
N HIS A 194 13.04 -2.66 -3.60
CA HIS A 194 14.05 -3.15 -2.66
C HIS A 194 13.82 -2.64 -1.23
N THR A 195 13.34 -1.42 -1.07
CA THR A 195 12.98 -0.88 0.25
C THR A 195 11.81 -1.65 0.86
N VAL A 196 10.76 -1.92 0.08
CA VAL A 196 9.60 -2.71 0.52
C VAL A 196 10.03 -4.13 0.88
N VAL A 197 10.79 -4.79 0.00
CA VAL A 197 11.25 -6.17 0.26
C VAL A 197 12.13 -6.25 1.50
N SER A 198 13.13 -5.37 1.63
CA SER A 198 14.07 -5.43 2.75
C SER A 198 13.42 -5.13 4.10
N ARG A 199 12.59 -4.07 4.19
CA ARG A 199 11.97 -3.62 5.45
C ARG A 199 10.72 -4.42 5.81
N ASP A 200 9.83 -4.61 4.85
CA ASP A 200 8.49 -5.13 5.13
C ASP A 200 8.40 -6.66 4.99
N ILE A 201 9.35 -7.29 4.28
CA ILE A 201 9.37 -8.74 4.07
C ILE A 201 10.59 -9.39 4.74
N VAL A 202 11.81 -9.14 4.27
CA VAL A 202 13.01 -9.87 4.71
C VAL A 202 13.31 -9.66 6.18
N LYS A 203 13.35 -8.39 6.64
CA LYS A 203 13.62 -8.07 8.06
C LYS A 203 12.55 -8.65 8.99
N ARG A 204 11.29 -8.64 8.54
CA ARG A 204 10.14 -9.09 9.35
C ARG A 204 10.01 -10.61 9.44
N HIS A 205 10.26 -11.32 8.34
CA HIS A 205 10.06 -12.77 8.24
C HIS A 205 11.34 -13.59 8.29
N ARG A 206 12.51 -12.94 8.46
CA ARG A 206 13.83 -13.58 8.60
C ARG A 206 14.08 -14.59 7.47
N ILE A 207 13.94 -14.16 6.20
CA ILE A 207 14.11 -15.05 5.04
C ILE A 207 15.57 -15.48 4.92
N ASN A 208 15.84 -16.78 5.11
CA ASN A 208 17.20 -17.34 5.03
C ASN A 208 17.64 -17.65 3.60
N LYS A 209 16.70 -17.91 2.68
CA LYS A 209 16.95 -18.29 1.28
C LYS A 209 16.45 -17.20 0.33
N GLN A 210 17.11 -16.05 0.35
CA GLN A 210 16.68 -14.87 -0.41
C GLN A 210 16.68 -15.14 -1.93
N ASP A 211 17.63 -15.93 -2.45
CA ASP A 211 17.68 -16.26 -3.87
C ASP A 211 16.43 -17.04 -4.36
N LEU A 212 15.88 -17.92 -3.52
CA LEU A 212 14.62 -18.62 -3.82
C LEU A 212 13.42 -17.69 -3.76
N PHE A 213 13.39 -16.78 -2.78
CA PHE A 213 12.37 -15.75 -2.72
C PHE A 213 12.37 -14.88 -3.98
N ASP A 214 13.54 -14.38 -4.40
CA ASP A 214 13.67 -13.52 -5.59
C ASP A 214 13.23 -14.25 -6.87
N ARG A 215 13.48 -15.55 -6.98
CA ARG A 215 13.00 -16.36 -8.11
C ARG A 215 11.48 -16.53 -8.11
N VAL A 216 10.88 -16.76 -6.95
CA VAL A 216 9.41 -16.81 -6.82
C VAL A 216 8.81 -15.47 -7.23
N VAL A 217 9.40 -14.36 -6.76
CA VAL A 217 8.96 -13.01 -7.14
C VAL A 217 9.02 -12.80 -8.63
N LYS A 218 10.16 -13.13 -9.27
CA LYS A 218 10.30 -13.01 -10.73
C LYS A 218 9.25 -13.83 -11.48
N TYR A 219 9.05 -15.09 -11.07
CA TYR A 219 8.02 -15.94 -11.66
C TYR A 219 6.62 -15.31 -11.58
N VAL A 220 6.26 -14.77 -10.42
CA VAL A 220 4.96 -14.11 -10.21
C VAL A 220 4.82 -12.90 -11.13
N ILE A 221 5.84 -12.02 -11.19
CA ILE A 221 5.83 -10.81 -11.99
C ILE A 221 5.74 -11.10 -13.50
N GLU A 222 6.44 -12.16 -13.98
CA GLU A 222 6.34 -12.60 -15.37
C GLU A 222 4.95 -13.13 -15.74
N ASN A 223 4.24 -13.70 -14.76
CA ASN A 223 2.95 -14.35 -14.96
C ASN A 223 1.75 -13.53 -14.43
N ILE A 224 1.88 -12.21 -14.24
CA ILE A 224 0.74 -11.36 -13.86
C ILE A 224 -0.39 -11.48 -14.89
N GLY A 225 -1.63 -11.52 -14.39
CA GLY A 225 -2.82 -11.72 -15.21
C GLY A 225 -3.01 -13.16 -15.71
N LYS A 226 -2.02 -14.05 -15.57
CA LYS A 226 -2.14 -15.48 -15.89
C LYS A 226 -2.48 -16.28 -14.64
N THR A 227 -3.18 -17.38 -14.83
CA THR A 227 -3.45 -18.33 -13.74
C THR A 227 -2.25 -19.21 -13.48
N PHE A 228 -1.84 -19.33 -12.22
CA PHE A 228 -0.83 -20.29 -11.79
C PHE A 228 -1.15 -20.81 -10.37
N SER A 229 -0.40 -21.79 -9.91
CA SER A 229 -0.51 -22.35 -8.57
C SER A 229 0.86 -22.42 -7.90
N ALA A 230 0.90 -22.51 -6.58
CA ALA A 230 2.14 -22.74 -5.85
C ALA A 230 2.85 -24.03 -6.30
N ASN A 231 2.08 -25.05 -6.70
CA ASN A 231 2.63 -26.28 -7.30
C ASN A 231 3.33 -26.02 -8.63
N SER A 232 2.76 -25.16 -9.51
CA SER A 232 3.42 -24.83 -10.79
C SER A 232 4.75 -24.10 -10.58
N ILE A 233 4.82 -23.19 -9.60
CA ILE A 233 6.08 -22.52 -9.20
C ILE A 233 7.08 -23.53 -8.65
N SER A 234 6.65 -24.45 -7.76
CA SER A 234 7.52 -25.47 -7.19
C SER A 234 8.11 -26.39 -8.27
N ASN A 235 7.29 -26.82 -9.24
CA ASN A 235 7.72 -27.67 -10.35
C ASN A 235 8.68 -26.92 -11.28
N PHE A 236 8.41 -25.65 -11.58
CA PHE A 236 9.33 -24.81 -12.37
C PHE A 236 10.72 -24.72 -11.72
N LEU A 237 10.77 -24.40 -10.41
CA LEU A 237 12.03 -24.30 -9.68
C LEU A 237 12.74 -25.65 -9.51
N LYS A 238 11.98 -26.75 -9.41
CA LYS A 238 12.54 -28.10 -9.37
C LYS A 238 13.25 -28.47 -10.68
N ASN A 239 12.70 -28.05 -11.81
CA ASN A 239 13.35 -28.23 -13.13
C ASN A 239 14.66 -27.43 -13.25
N GLU A 240 14.81 -26.34 -12.50
CA GLU A 240 16.06 -25.59 -12.34
C GLU A 240 16.99 -26.17 -11.25
N HIS A 241 16.76 -27.42 -10.80
CA HIS A 241 17.50 -28.09 -9.72
C HIS A 241 17.43 -27.37 -8.35
N ARG A 242 16.37 -26.59 -8.12
CA ARG A 242 16.12 -25.86 -6.87
C ARG A 242 14.88 -26.41 -6.17
N LYS A 243 15.05 -26.88 -4.93
CA LYS A 243 13.94 -27.43 -4.14
C LYS A 243 13.37 -26.37 -3.22
N ILE A 244 12.07 -26.14 -3.33
CA ILE A 244 11.27 -25.30 -2.42
C ILE A 244 9.95 -26.01 -2.12
N SER A 245 9.49 -25.95 -0.88
CA SER A 245 8.20 -26.51 -0.51
C SER A 245 7.06 -25.59 -1.01
N VAL A 246 5.94 -26.20 -1.33
CA VAL A 246 4.71 -25.47 -1.72
C VAL A 246 4.26 -24.54 -0.61
N GLU A 247 4.40 -24.93 0.65
CA GLU A 247 4.10 -24.10 1.81
C GLU A 247 4.98 -22.83 1.87
N SER A 248 6.28 -22.96 1.57
CA SER A 248 7.17 -21.79 1.50
C SER A 248 6.75 -20.81 0.41
N ILE A 249 6.28 -21.33 -0.74
CA ILE A 249 5.77 -20.49 -1.83
C ILE A 249 4.50 -19.74 -1.38
N TYR A 250 3.54 -20.41 -0.74
CA TYR A 250 2.37 -19.73 -0.19
C TYR A 250 2.73 -18.67 0.84
N ASN A 251 3.73 -18.91 1.68
CA ASN A 251 4.24 -17.90 2.61
C ASN A 251 4.82 -16.70 1.86
N TYR A 252 5.61 -16.92 0.80
CA TYR A 252 6.18 -15.84 -0.02
C TYR A 252 5.09 -15.01 -0.73
N LEU A 253 4.08 -15.67 -1.32
CA LEU A 253 2.94 -14.98 -1.92
C LEU A 253 2.19 -14.14 -0.90
N ARG A 254 1.91 -14.68 0.28
CA ARG A 254 1.26 -13.95 1.38
C ARG A 254 2.08 -12.75 1.84
N TRP A 255 3.40 -12.85 1.92
CA TRP A 255 4.25 -11.72 2.31
C TRP A 255 4.29 -10.62 1.25
N LEU A 256 4.28 -10.99 -0.03
CA LEU A 256 4.17 -10.04 -1.15
C LEU A 256 2.82 -9.32 -1.12
N GLU A 257 1.74 -10.02 -0.82
CA GLU A 257 0.40 -9.45 -0.62
C GLU A 257 0.37 -8.52 0.60
N GLN A 258 0.95 -8.97 1.72
CA GLN A 258 1.04 -8.16 2.93
C GLN A 258 1.83 -6.87 2.75
N ALA A 259 2.83 -6.87 1.88
CA ALA A 259 3.60 -5.70 1.52
C ALA A 259 2.95 -4.86 0.39
N PHE A 260 1.74 -5.19 -0.04
CA PHE A 260 1.03 -4.56 -1.15
C PHE A 260 1.81 -4.57 -2.47
N ILE A 261 2.70 -5.54 -2.69
CA ILE A 261 3.40 -5.70 -3.98
C ILE A 261 2.46 -6.34 -4.99
N ILE A 262 1.68 -7.35 -4.54
CA ILE A 262 0.70 -8.06 -5.36
C ILE A 262 -0.68 -8.04 -4.72
N TYR A 263 -1.70 -8.18 -5.55
CA TYR A 263 -3.09 -8.39 -5.17
C TYR A 263 -3.59 -9.72 -5.74
N PRO A 264 -4.10 -10.64 -4.91
CA PRO A 264 -4.78 -11.83 -5.39
C PRO A 264 -6.12 -11.45 -6.02
N CYS A 265 -6.48 -12.16 -7.09
CA CYS A 265 -7.80 -12.13 -7.69
C CYS A 265 -8.41 -13.52 -7.56
N ALA A 266 -9.32 -13.66 -6.62
CA ALA A 266 -10.00 -14.91 -6.38
C ALA A 266 -10.83 -15.32 -7.61
N ARG A 267 -10.84 -16.62 -7.88
CA ARG A 267 -11.70 -17.16 -8.91
C ARG A 267 -13.17 -17.05 -8.48
N TYR A 268 -14.00 -16.52 -9.35
CA TYR A 268 -15.44 -16.57 -9.21
C TYR A 268 -16.01 -17.69 -10.08
N ASP A 269 -16.83 -18.55 -9.51
CA ASP A 269 -17.47 -19.65 -10.23
C ASP A 269 -18.97 -19.65 -9.92
N LEU A 270 -19.77 -19.43 -10.96
CA LEU A 270 -21.24 -19.42 -10.90
C LEU A 270 -21.81 -20.80 -10.51
N GLN A 271 -21.08 -21.88 -10.73
CA GLN A 271 -21.50 -23.25 -10.44
C GLN A 271 -20.98 -23.83 -9.11
N GLY A 272 -20.21 -23.06 -8.34
CA GLY A 272 -19.99 -23.27 -6.90
C GLY A 272 -18.92 -24.28 -6.49
N LYS A 273 -18.38 -25.15 -7.37
CA LYS A 273 -17.37 -26.16 -6.98
C LYS A 273 -15.94 -25.86 -7.39
N SER A 274 -15.75 -24.97 -8.36
CA SER A 274 -14.42 -24.63 -8.90
C SER A 274 -13.70 -23.53 -8.10
N ILE A 275 -14.38 -22.85 -7.17
CA ILE A 275 -13.78 -21.85 -6.26
C ILE A 275 -12.65 -22.46 -5.42
N LEU A 276 -12.74 -23.74 -5.09
CA LEU A 276 -11.73 -24.47 -4.31
C LEU A 276 -10.52 -24.94 -5.15
N LYS A 277 -10.51 -24.71 -6.46
CA LYS A 277 -9.34 -25.03 -7.30
C LYS A 277 -8.22 -24.00 -7.06
N THR A 278 -7.03 -24.51 -6.84
CA THR A 278 -5.82 -23.78 -6.44
C THR A 278 -5.15 -22.93 -7.54
N GLN A 279 -5.88 -22.56 -8.60
CA GLN A 279 -5.37 -21.66 -9.63
C GLN A 279 -5.86 -20.24 -9.35
N GLU A 280 -4.92 -19.35 -9.07
CA GLU A 280 -5.17 -17.97 -8.72
C GLU A 280 -4.54 -17.05 -9.76
N LYS A 281 -5.10 -15.86 -9.93
CA LYS A 281 -4.47 -14.76 -10.65
C LYS A 281 -3.90 -13.77 -9.64
N TYR A 282 -2.79 -13.17 -10.00
CA TYR A 282 -2.19 -12.09 -9.23
C TYR A 282 -1.93 -10.90 -10.12
N TYR A 283 -2.08 -9.69 -9.54
CA TYR A 283 -1.81 -8.42 -10.19
C TYR A 283 -0.87 -7.60 -9.32
N LEU A 284 -0.02 -6.80 -9.96
CA LEU A 284 0.89 -5.89 -9.27
C LEU A 284 0.13 -4.65 -8.77
N SER A 285 0.59 -4.10 -7.66
CA SER A 285 0.09 -2.80 -7.17
C SER A 285 0.47 -1.63 -8.09
N ASP A 286 1.50 -1.82 -8.91
CA ASP A 286 1.91 -0.89 -9.95
C ASP A 286 2.59 -1.63 -11.09
N VAL A 287 2.19 -1.30 -12.32
CA VAL A 287 2.70 -1.99 -13.52
C VAL A 287 4.19 -1.75 -13.77
N SER A 288 4.74 -0.61 -13.30
CA SER A 288 6.16 -0.30 -13.44
C SER A 288 7.08 -1.29 -12.73
N LEU A 289 6.59 -1.96 -11.68
CA LEU A 289 7.35 -3.01 -11.00
C LEU A 289 7.76 -4.14 -11.95
N LYS A 290 6.90 -4.46 -12.94
CA LYS A 290 7.23 -5.47 -13.95
C LYS A 290 8.47 -5.08 -14.75
N TYR A 291 8.50 -3.87 -15.25
CA TYR A 291 9.58 -3.41 -16.12
C TYR A 291 10.85 -3.05 -15.33
N ALA A 292 10.71 -2.52 -14.13
CA ALA A 292 11.85 -2.22 -13.27
C ALA A 292 12.63 -3.47 -12.85
N LEU A 293 11.92 -4.61 -12.66
CA LEU A 293 12.54 -5.85 -12.17
C LEU A 293 12.96 -6.83 -13.27
N LEU A 294 12.27 -6.83 -14.41
CA LEU A 294 12.53 -7.77 -15.51
C LEU A 294 13.18 -7.11 -16.72
N GLY A 295 13.26 -5.77 -16.75
CA GLY A 295 13.64 -5.00 -17.91
C GLY A 295 12.47 -4.77 -18.87
N TYR A 296 12.49 -3.65 -19.59
CA TYR A 296 11.46 -3.34 -20.58
C TYR A 296 11.64 -4.15 -21.86
N ASN A 297 10.57 -4.85 -22.27
CA ASN A 297 10.48 -5.49 -23.56
C ASN A 297 9.06 -5.28 -24.10
N ARG A 298 8.93 -4.80 -25.35
CA ARG A 298 7.63 -4.61 -26.03
C ARG A 298 6.74 -5.86 -26.03
N LYS A 299 7.32 -7.05 -26.03
CA LYS A 299 6.60 -8.33 -25.93
C LYS A 299 6.00 -8.58 -24.53
N MET A 300 6.37 -7.80 -23.52
CA MET A 300 5.90 -7.94 -22.13
C MET A 300 4.67 -7.07 -21.81
N LEU A 301 4.00 -6.47 -22.80
CA LEU A 301 2.75 -5.73 -22.62
C LEU A 301 1.61 -6.66 -22.20
N ASP A 302 1.74 -7.96 -22.45
CA ASP A 302 0.79 -8.96 -21.97
C ASP A 302 0.63 -8.87 -20.44
N GLY A 303 -0.61 -8.80 -19.99
CA GLY A 303 -0.99 -8.65 -18.59
C GLY A 303 -0.85 -7.22 -18.03
N ALA A 304 -0.12 -6.29 -18.68
CA ALA A 304 0.01 -4.93 -18.17
C ALA A 304 -1.31 -4.16 -18.26
N MET A 305 -1.98 -4.21 -19.40
CA MET A 305 -3.31 -3.59 -19.58
C MET A 305 -4.35 -4.23 -18.66
N GLU A 306 -4.35 -5.56 -18.56
CA GLU A 306 -5.23 -6.28 -17.64
C GLU A 306 -4.97 -5.87 -16.18
N ASN A 307 -3.71 -5.68 -15.80
CA ASN A 307 -3.32 -5.19 -14.48
C ASN A 307 -3.85 -3.78 -14.20
N ILE A 308 -3.75 -2.86 -15.17
CA ILE A 308 -4.27 -1.50 -15.05
C ILE A 308 -5.79 -1.53 -14.88
N VAL A 309 -6.50 -2.32 -15.70
CA VAL A 309 -7.95 -2.48 -15.59
C VAL A 309 -8.34 -3.09 -14.25
N PHE A 310 -7.63 -4.12 -13.78
CA PHE A 310 -7.87 -4.71 -12.46
C PHE A 310 -7.73 -3.68 -11.33
N LEU A 311 -6.67 -2.87 -11.34
CA LEU A 311 -6.48 -1.83 -10.34
C LEU A 311 -7.59 -0.76 -10.39
N GLU A 312 -8.04 -0.39 -11.58
CA GLU A 312 -9.13 0.56 -11.76
C GLU A 312 -10.45 0.02 -11.21
N LEU A 313 -10.76 -1.26 -11.47
CA LEU A 313 -11.94 -1.93 -10.90
C LEU A 313 -11.85 -2.06 -9.37
N LYS A 314 -10.65 -2.26 -8.84
CA LYS A 314 -10.42 -2.39 -7.40
C LYS A 314 -10.55 -1.05 -6.64
N ARG A 315 -10.39 0.08 -7.33
CA ARG A 315 -10.61 1.44 -6.77
C ARG A 315 -12.10 1.77 -6.63
N ARG A 316 -12.95 1.21 -7.49
CA ARG A 316 -14.41 1.42 -7.53
C ARG A 316 -15.14 0.50 -6.57
#